data_9b2836fc6f0082766e20bc36802327af
#
_entry.id   9b2836fc6f0082766e20bc36802327af
#
_cell.length_a   1.000
_cell.length_b   1.000
_cell.length_c   1.000
_cell.angle_alpha   90.00
_cell.angle_beta   90.00
_cell.angle_gamma   90.00
#
_symmetry.space_group_name_H-M   'P 1'
#
loop_
_entity.id
_entity.type
_entity.pdbx_description
1 polymer ?
#
loop_
_entity_poly.entity_id
_entity_poly.type
_entity_poly.pdbx_seq_one_letter_code
_entity_poly.pdbx_strand_id
1 'polypeptide(L)'
;MKRTTARLCAALITIALVGVAGAASAHVSVSSTDASQGGFGKAVFRVPTESDTASTTKLVVTLPEKTPFAFVTAQSKPGWTVTLQKAKLAAPTKVGDFELTEAVRTITWTSTGAGIAPSQFDEFALSGGPFPDDESISFTAAQTYSDGSVVNWDEVQKGDKEPEHPAPTLILAASTGDGHGTSKDPDAEASSTGDDGDTTATWLGGSALAVALGALVVALRQNRRRA
;
A
#
# COMPACT_ATOMS: atom_id res chain seq x y z
N MET A 1 8.62 -48.29 22.15
CA MET A 1 7.45 -47.44 21.96
C MET A 1 7.65 -45.92 22.16
N LYS A 2 8.62 -45.43 22.95
CA LYS A 2 8.84 -43.98 23.18
C LYS A 2 9.53 -43.21 22.02
N ARG A 3 10.18 -43.89 21.08
CA ARG A 3 10.88 -43.26 19.92
C ARG A 3 10.00 -43.03 18.70
N THR A 4 8.91 -43.75 18.55
CA THR A 4 7.93 -43.60 17.46
C THR A 4 6.98 -42.44 17.68
N THR A 5 6.55 -42.18 18.92
CA THR A 5 5.68 -41.02 19.27
C THR A 5 6.40 -39.69 19.08
N ALA A 6 7.71 -39.60 19.41
CA ALA A 6 8.49 -38.37 19.21
C ALA A 6 8.68 -38.00 17.73
N ARG A 7 8.74 -38.99 16.83
CA ARG A 7 8.86 -38.78 15.38
C ARG A 7 7.53 -38.37 14.74
N LEU A 8 6.40 -38.87 15.27
CA LEU A 8 5.06 -38.44 14.82
C LEU A 8 4.75 -36.99 15.23
N CYS A 9 5.11 -36.58 16.46
CA CYS A 9 4.93 -35.18 16.88
C CYS A 9 5.80 -34.20 16.11
N ALA A 10 7.04 -34.58 15.73
CA ALA A 10 7.91 -33.73 14.92
C ALA A 10 7.38 -33.57 13.49
N ALA A 11 6.79 -34.59 12.89
CA ALA A 11 6.18 -34.56 11.56
C ALA A 11 4.89 -33.71 11.52
N LEU A 12 4.09 -33.74 12.58
CA LEU A 12 2.87 -32.91 12.70
C LEU A 12 3.19 -31.41 12.87
N ILE A 13 4.27 -31.06 13.57
CA ILE A 13 4.70 -29.66 13.72
C ILE A 13 5.25 -29.09 12.40
N THR A 14 5.92 -29.92 11.57
CA THR A 14 6.44 -29.45 10.27
C THR A 14 5.31 -29.20 9.27
N ILE A 15 4.22 -29.96 9.32
CA ILE A 15 3.05 -29.75 8.43
C ILE A 15 2.28 -28.48 8.83
N ALA A 16 2.23 -28.12 10.11
CA ALA A 16 1.55 -26.92 10.58
C ALA A 16 2.27 -25.61 10.20
N LEU A 17 3.59 -25.63 9.92
CA LEU A 17 4.34 -24.44 9.51
C LEU A 17 4.26 -24.13 8.00
N VAL A 18 3.83 -25.08 7.17
CA VAL A 18 3.72 -24.89 5.70
C VAL A 18 2.40 -24.19 5.32
N GLY A 19 1.44 -24.07 6.24
CA GLY A 19 0.10 -23.53 5.96
C GLY A 19 -0.04 -22.01 6.03
N VAL A 20 1.02 -21.24 6.31
CA VAL A 20 0.97 -19.76 6.38
C VAL A 20 1.90 -19.16 5.32
N ALA A 21 1.86 -19.70 4.10
CA ALA A 21 2.24 -18.89 2.95
C ALA A 21 1.06 -17.94 2.71
N GLY A 22 1.09 -16.75 3.33
CA GLY A 22 0.20 -15.67 2.93
C GLY A 22 0.29 -15.54 1.43
N ALA A 23 -0.85 -15.53 0.73
CA ALA A 23 -0.89 -15.24 -0.69
C ALA A 23 -0.05 -13.98 -0.90
N ALA A 24 1.03 -14.08 -1.69
CA ALA A 24 1.76 -12.89 -2.11
C ALA A 24 0.73 -12.02 -2.81
N SER A 25 0.31 -10.93 -2.16
CA SER A 25 -0.72 -10.06 -2.70
C SER A 25 -0.18 -9.43 -3.98
N ALA A 26 -0.63 -9.96 -5.10
CA ALA A 26 -0.36 -9.42 -6.42
C ALA A 26 -1.33 -8.28 -6.78
N HIS A 27 -2.22 -7.88 -5.83
CA HIS A 27 -3.25 -6.88 -6.04
C HIS A 27 -2.68 -5.48 -6.30
N VAL A 28 -3.35 -4.72 -7.16
CA VAL A 28 -3.12 -3.27 -7.25
C VAL A 28 -3.50 -2.64 -5.92
N SER A 29 -2.56 -1.96 -5.31
CA SER A 29 -2.74 -1.30 -4.02
C SER A 29 -2.44 0.19 -4.12
N VAL A 30 -2.93 0.98 -3.15
CA VAL A 30 -2.64 2.41 -3.06
C VAL A 30 -2.16 2.77 -1.66
N SER A 31 -1.18 3.65 -1.58
CA SER A 31 -0.62 4.15 -0.33
C SER A 31 -0.31 5.64 -0.42
N SER A 32 -0.15 6.27 0.74
CA SER A 32 0.29 7.67 0.87
C SER A 32 1.06 7.86 2.17
N THR A 33 1.94 8.84 2.19
CA THR A 33 2.65 9.31 3.38
C THR A 33 2.16 10.67 3.87
N ASP A 34 1.33 11.36 3.08
CA ASP A 34 0.95 12.77 3.30
C ASP A 34 -0.53 13.06 3.03
N ALA A 35 -1.33 12.10 2.52
CA ALA A 35 -2.75 12.29 2.33
C ALA A 35 -3.50 12.27 3.67
N SER A 36 -4.28 13.32 3.91
CA SER A 36 -5.11 13.47 5.11
C SER A 36 -6.53 13.91 4.75
N GLN A 37 -7.45 13.68 5.67
CA GLN A 37 -8.84 14.14 5.57
C GLN A 37 -8.89 15.65 5.32
N GLY A 38 -9.64 16.08 4.31
CA GLY A 38 -9.75 17.49 3.89
C GLY A 38 -8.47 18.10 3.32
N GLY A 39 -7.36 17.36 3.31
CA GLY A 39 -6.03 17.84 2.91
C GLY A 39 -5.65 17.51 1.46
N PHE A 40 -4.42 17.85 1.13
CA PHE A 40 -3.78 17.51 -0.14
C PHE A 40 -2.69 16.48 0.10
N GLY A 41 -2.40 15.66 -0.91
CA GLY A 41 -1.33 14.66 -0.78
C GLY A 41 -1.07 13.92 -2.06
N LYS A 42 -0.17 12.93 -1.98
CA LYS A 42 0.22 12.07 -3.07
C LYS A 42 -0.32 10.66 -2.84
N ALA A 43 -1.09 10.12 -3.79
CA ALA A 43 -1.48 8.70 -3.79
C ALA A 43 -0.58 7.93 -4.75
N VAL A 44 0.01 6.83 -4.28
CA VAL A 44 0.93 5.97 -5.04
C VAL A 44 0.28 4.61 -5.24
N PHE A 45 0.01 4.27 -6.49
CA PHE A 45 -0.53 2.98 -6.91
C PHE A 45 0.62 2.03 -7.22
N ARG A 46 0.77 0.97 -6.45
CA ARG A 46 1.69 -0.14 -6.74
C ARG A 46 0.95 -1.15 -7.60
N VAL A 47 1.48 -1.42 -8.78
CA VAL A 47 0.85 -2.26 -9.81
C VAL A 47 1.78 -3.43 -10.13
N PRO A 48 1.57 -4.59 -9.55
CA PRO A 48 2.28 -5.82 -9.92
C PRO A 48 1.73 -6.38 -11.23
N THR A 49 2.56 -7.12 -11.96
CA THR A 49 2.12 -7.92 -13.09
C THR A 49 1.82 -9.33 -12.61
N GLU A 50 0.55 -9.75 -12.68
CA GLU A 50 0.10 -11.09 -12.24
C GLU A 50 0.25 -12.14 -13.33
N SER A 51 0.36 -11.73 -14.59
CA SER A 51 0.58 -12.66 -15.70
C SER A 51 2.00 -13.22 -15.69
N ASP A 52 2.13 -14.53 -15.91
CA ASP A 52 3.43 -15.19 -16.05
C ASP A 52 4.10 -14.92 -17.40
N THR A 53 3.34 -14.42 -18.39
CA THR A 53 3.81 -14.29 -19.79
C THR A 53 3.57 -12.92 -20.41
N ALA A 54 2.54 -12.18 -19.97
CA ALA A 54 2.17 -10.89 -20.54
C ALA A 54 2.62 -9.74 -19.63
N SER A 55 3.13 -8.66 -20.25
CA SER A 55 3.52 -7.43 -19.53
C SER A 55 2.31 -6.52 -19.34
N THR A 56 2.27 -5.76 -18.25
CA THR A 56 1.30 -4.68 -18.07
C THR A 56 1.67 -3.49 -18.98
N THR A 57 0.80 -3.11 -19.89
CA THR A 57 1.06 -2.05 -20.87
C THR A 57 0.24 -0.79 -20.66
N LYS A 58 -0.85 -0.86 -19.88
CA LYS A 58 -1.70 0.29 -19.56
C LYS A 58 -2.31 0.15 -18.18
N LEU A 59 -2.38 1.27 -17.47
CA LEU A 59 -3.12 1.42 -16.23
C LEU A 59 -4.11 2.59 -16.39
N VAL A 60 -5.36 2.37 -16.06
CA VAL A 60 -6.39 3.41 -15.95
C VAL A 60 -6.85 3.46 -14.51
N VAL A 61 -6.64 4.57 -13.83
CA VAL A 61 -7.19 4.81 -12.49
C VAL A 61 -8.38 5.74 -12.62
N THR A 62 -9.51 5.32 -12.03
CA THR A 62 -10.74 6.12 -11.98
C THR A 62 -10.93 6.66 -10.58
N LEU A 63 -11.10 7.98 -10.48
CA LEU A 63 -11.37 8.66 -9.23
C LEU A 63 -12.85 8.53 -8.87
N PRO A 64 -13.19 8.45 -7.57
CA PRO A 64 -14.58 8.29 -7.14
C PRO A 64 -15.45 9.47 -7.57
N GLU A 65 -16.67 9.17 -7.95
CA GLU A 65 -17.60 10.20 -8.49
C GLU A 65 -18.16 11.11 -7.40
N LYS A 66 -18.40 10.55 -6.23
CA LYS A 66 -19.04 11.27 -5.11
C LYS A 66 -18.09 12.22 -4.38
N THR A 67 -16.79 12.02 -4.53
CA THR A 67 -15.74 12.80 -3.87
C THR A 67 -14.74 13.31 -4.92
N PRO A 68 -15.18 14.26 -5.79
CA PRO A 68 -14.29 14.81 -6.82
C PRO A 68 -13.15 15.60 -6.18
N PHE A 69 -12.00 15.60 -6.80
CA PHE A 69 -10.85 16.41 -6.40
C PHE A 69 -10.86 17.74 -7.13
N ALA A 70 -10.58 18.83 -6.42
CA ALA A 70 -10.42 20.16 -7.02
C ALA A 70 -9.17 20.22 -7.92
N PHE A 71 -8.09 19.55 -7.49
CA PHE A 71 -6.83 19.52 -8.22
C PHE A 71 -6.33 18.08 -8.31
N VAL A 72 -5.86 17.72 -9.50
CA VAL A 72 -5.18 16.43 -9.75
C VAL A 72 -4.07 16.67 -10.76
N THR A 73 -2.88 16.19 -10.40
CA THR A 73 -1.74 16.07 -11.31
C THR A 73 -1.19 14.65 -11.24
N ALA A 74 -0.67 14.15 -12.35
CA ALA A 74 -0.02 12.85 -12.39
C ALA A 74 1.49 13.01 -12.47
N GLN A 75 2.22 12.17 -11.75
CA GLN A 75 3.67 12.15 -11.84
C GLN A 75 4.11 11.72 -13.23
N SER A 76 5.04 12.46 -13.85
CA SER A 76 5.71 12.02 -15.07
C SER A 76 6.55 10.78 -14.80
N LYS A 77 6.54 9.82 -15.74
CA LYS A 77 7.22 8.55 -15.58
C LYS A 77 7.95 8.17 -16.87
N PRO A 78 9.27 7.93 -16.83
CA PRO A 78 10.00 7.45 -17.99
C PRO A 78 9.42 6.16 -18.55
N GLY A 79 9.29 6.05 -19.87
CA GLY A 79 8.70 4.89 -20.55
C GLY A 79 7.17 4.83 -20.51
N TRP A 80 6.50 5.89 -20.01
CA TRP A 80 5.05 5.99 -19.97
C TRP A 80 4.56 7.36 -20.43
N THR A 81 3.49 7.39 -21.19
CA THR A 81 2.69 8.59 -21.42
C THR A 81 1.55 8.64 -20.42
N VAL A 82 1.15 9.84 -19.99
CA VAL A 82 0.04 10.04 -19.07
C VAL A 82 -0.99 10.99 -19.66
N THR A 83 -2.28 10.64 -19.49
CA THR A 83 -3.42 11.45 -19.91
C THR A 83 -4.42 11.57 -18.77
N LEU A 84 -4.87 12.78 -18.48
CA LEU A 84 -5.92 13.06 -17.51
C LEU A 84 -7.18 13.45 -18.30
N GLN A 85 -8.30 12.77 -17.99
CA GLN A 85 -9.60 13.09 -18.59
C GLN A 85 -10.51 13.68 -17.52
N LYS A 86 -11.07 14.84 -17.83
CA LYS A 86 -12.11 15.48 -17.03
C LYS A 86 -13.49 15.08 -17.53
N ALA A 87 -14.44 15.07 -16.61
CA ALA A 87 -15.85 14.95 -16.92
C ALA A 87 -16.64 16.02 -16.17
N LYS A 88 -17.78 16.40 -16.76
CA LYS A 88 -18.75 17.27 -16.09
C LYS A 88 -19.35 16.55 -14.90
N LEU A 89 -19.53 17.27 -13.79
CA LEU A 89 -20.24 16.79 -12.64
C LEU A 89 -21.75 16.87 -12.89
N ALA A 90 -22.52 15.99 -12.26
CA ALA A 90 -23.99 15.98 -12.39
C ALA A 90 -24.63 17.29 -11.91
N ALA A 91 -24.01 17.97 -10.95
CA ALA A 91 -24.33 19.28 -10.44
C ALA A 91 -23.06 20.01 -9.98
N PRO A 92 -23.06 21.35 -9.91
CA PRO A 92 -22.00 22.09 -9.24
C PRO A 92 -21.78 21.54 -7.83
N THR A 93 -20.54 21.19 -7.50
CA THR A 93 -20.19 20.52 -6.24
C THR A 93 -19.14 21.34 -5.51
N LYS A 94 -19.38 21.63 -4.24
CA LYS A 94 -18.42 22.32 -3.38
C LYS A 94 -17.41 21.29 -2.83
N VAL A 95 -16.11 21.57 -3.01
CA VAL A 95 -14.99 20.76 -2.52
C VAL A 95 -14.01 21.68 -1.83
N GLY A 96 -13.98 21.66 -0.50
CA GLY A 96 -13.30 22.69 0.29
C GLY A 96 -13.87 24.09 -0.03
N ASP A 97 -13.00 25.00 -0.45
CA ASP A 97 -13.39 26.37 -0.86
C ASP A 97 -13.69 26.50 -2.36
N PHE A 98 -13.63 25.39 -3.11
CA PHE A 98 -13.81 25.39 -4.55
C PHE A 98 -15.20 24.93 -4.96
N GLU A 99 -15.81 25.59 -5.97
CA GLU A 99 -17.02 25.16 -6.63
C GLU A 99 -16.66 24.57 -7.99
N LEU A 100 -16.91 23.27 -8.16
CA LEU A 100 -16.52 22.52 -9.33
C LEU A 100 -17.73 22.21 -10.20
N THR A 101 -17.62 22.42 -11.50
CA THR A 101 -18.58 21.96 -12.52
C THR A 101 -18.04 20.79 -13.34
N GLU A 102 -16.72 20.58 -13.30
CA GLU A 102 -16.01 19.46 -13.89
C GLU A 102 -14.86 19.02 -12.95
N ALA A 103 -14.46 17.76 -13.05
CA ALA A 103 -13.32 17.22 -12.32
C ALA A 103 -12.58 16.17 -13.14
N VAL A 104 -11.32 15.90 -12.82
CA VAL A 104 -10.61 14.74 -13.37
C VAL A 104 -11.30 13.48 -12.90
N ARG A 105 -11.65 12.62 -13.85
CA ARG A 105 -12.32 11.34 -13.59
C ARG A 105 -11.42 10.15 -13.81
N THR A 106 -10.54 10.21 -14.82
CA THR A 106 -9.62 9.13 -15.11
C THR A 106 -8.22 9.66 -15.35
N ILE A 107 -7.24 8.87 -14.91
CA ILE A 107 -5.84 9.05 -15.22
C ILE A 107 -5.37 7.78 -15.92
N THR A 108 -4.82 7.92 -17.10
CA THR A 108 -4.36 6.80 -17.91
C THR A 108 -2.86 6.89 -18.10
N TRP A 109 -2.14 5.87 -17.70
CA TRP A 109 -0.74 5.65 -18.04
C TRP A 109 -0.66 4.57 -19.12
N THR A 110 0.01 4.88 -20.23
CA THR A 110 0.22 3.95 -21.35
C THR A 110 1.72 3.80 -21.57
N SER A 111 2.20 2.57 -21.58
CA SER A 111 3.61 2.27 -21.84
C SER A 111 3.99 2.69 -23.26
N THR A 112 5.17 3.30 -23.39
CA THR A 112 5.81 3.60 -24.69
C THR A 112 6.83 2.53 -25.08
N GLY A 113 6.95 1.46 -24.26
CA GLY A 113 7.88 0.35 -24.44
C GLY A 113 7.26 -0.98 -24.01
N ALA A 114 8.04 -1.83 -23.35
CA ALA A 114 7.63 -3.19 -22.96
C ALA A 114 6.63 -3.22 -21.79
N GLY A 115 6.45 -2.12 -21.07
CA GLY A 115 5.61 -2.08 -19.87
C GLY A 115 6.27 -2.75 -18.65
N ILE A 116 5.44 -3.24 -17.71
CA ILE A 116 5.89 -3.97 -16.52
C ILE A 116 5.96 -5.45 -16.89
N ALA A 117 7.17 -6.02 -16.87
CA ALA A 117 7.37 -7.42 -17.24
C ALA A 117 6.78 -8.39 -16.18
N PRO A 118 6.56 -9.66 -16.54
CA PRO A 118 6.19 -10.69 -15.58
C PRO A 118 7.09 -10.72 -14.35
N SER A 119 6.49 -11.00 -13.19
CA SER A 119 7.17 -11.04 -11.88
C SER A 119 7.77 -9.68 -11.43
N GLN A 120 7.37 -8.57 -12.04
CA GLN A 120 7.76 -7.22 -11.68
C GLN A 120 6.55 -6.39 -11.23
N PHE A 121 6.82 -5.29 -10.56
CA PHE A 121 5.84 -4.26 -10.26
C PHE A 121 6.40 -2.89 -10.61
N ASP A 122 5.51 -1.93 -10.74
CA ASP A 122 5.87 -0.52 -10.90
C ASP A 122 4.92 0.36 -10.08
N GLU A 123 5.28 1.63 -9.88
CA GLU A 123 4.50 2.59 -9.11
C GLU A 123 4.06 3.76 -9.99
N PHE A 124 2.79 4.15 -9.82
CA PHE A 124 2.15 5.27 -10.51
C PHE A 124 1.56 6.21 -9.50
N ALA A 125 1.94 7.48 -9.56
CA ALA A 125 1.50 8.43 -8.56
C ALA A 125 0.67 9.58 -9.15
N LEU A 126 -0.29 10.01 -8.37
CA LEU A 126 -0.97 11.29 -8.52
C LEU A 126 -0.75 12.16 -7.28
N SER A 127 -0.76 13.47 -7.46
CA SER A 127 -0.89 14.44 -6.39
C SER A 127 -2.20 15.18 -6.58
N GLY A 128 -2.98 15.34 -5.52
CA GLY A 128 -4.29 15.95 -5.64
C GLY A 128 -4.95 16.24 -4.31
N GLY A 129 -6.20 16.69 -4.40
CA GLY A 129 -7.06 17.01 -3.26
C GLY A 129 -8.02 18.17 -3.53
N PRO A 130 -8.73 18.66 -2.49
CA PRO A 130 -8.72 18.08 -1.15
C PRO A 130 -9.23 16.63 -1.18
N PHE A 131 -8.67 15.77 -0.33
CA PHE A 131 -9.24 14.46 -0.05
C PHE A 131 -10.54 14.62 0.73
N PRO A 132 -11.46 13.62 0.72
CA PRO A 132 -12.65 13.67 1.54
C PRO A 132 -12.33 13.67 3.05
N ASP A 133 -13.31 14.06 3.87
CA ASP A 133 -13.22 13.98 5.33
C ASP A 133 -13.48 12.56 5.87
N ASP A 134 -13.65 11.58 4.98
CA ASP A 134 -13.81 10.17 5.32
C ASP A 134 -12.48 9.55 5.78
N GLU A 135 -12.54 8.44 6.52
CA GLU A 135 -11.34 7.70 6.97
C GLU A 135 -10.58 7.04 5.81
N SER A 136 -11.24 6.84 4.67
CA SER A 136 -10.64 6.22 3.49
C SER A 136 -11.30 6.67 2.19
N ILE A 137 -10.56 6.48 1.10
CA ILE A 137 -11.07 6.71 -0.25
C ILE A 137 -10.71 5.51 -1.14
N SER A 138 -11.71 4.98 -1.88
CA SER A 138 -11.51 3.89 -2.82
C SER A 138 -11.46 4.39 -4.24
N PHE A 139 -10.54 3.84 -5.00
CA PHE A 139 -10.40 4.06 -6.44
C PHE A 139 -10.78 2.77 -7.18
N THR A 140 -11.00 2.85 -8.48
CA THR A 140 -10.99 1.66 -9.32
C THR A 140 -9.82 1.73 -10.28
N ALA A 141 -9.29 0.58 -10.68
CA ALA A 141 -8.22 0.54 -11.66
C ALA A 141 -8.50 -0.54 -12.71
N ALA A 142 -8.14 -0.24 -13.98
CA ALA A 142 -8.15 -1.21 -15.06
C ALA A 142 -6.72 -1.40 -15.56
N GLN A 143 -6.23 -2.63 -15.46
CA GLN A 143 -4.88 -3.02 -15.85
C GLN A 143 -4.96 -3.81 -17.16
N THR A 144 -4.31 -3.30 -18.23
CA THR A 144 -4.27 -3.94 -19.54
C THR A 144 -2.91 -4.59 -19.76
N TYR A 145 -2.94 -5.81 -20.26
CA TYR A 145 -1.74 -6.59 -20.58
C TYR A 145 -1.40 -6.56 -22.07
N SER A 146 -0.20 -6.99 -22.41
CA SER A 146 0.33 -7.01 -23.79
C SER A 146 -0.40 -7.97 -24.72
N ASP A 147 -1.09 -8.98 -24.17
CA ASP A 147 -1.96 -9.91 -24.90
C ASP A 147 -3.37 -9.38 -25.15
N GLY A 148 -3.65 -8.14 -24.67
CA GLY A 148 -4.95 -7.47 -24.80
C GLY A 148 -5.94 -7.79 -23.68
N SER A 149 -5.61 -8.69 -22.75
CA SER A 149 -6.45 -8.97 -21.59
C SER A 149 -6.50 -7.75 -20.65
N VAL A 150 -7.61 -7.62 -19.90
CA VAL A 150 -7.82 -6.54 -18.93
C VAL A 150 -8.31 -7.14 -17.62
N VAL A 151 -7.67 -6.74 -16.54
CA VAL A 151 -8.12 -7.01 -15.16
C VAL A 151 -8.67 -5.72 -14.56
N ASN A 152 -9.89 -5.79 -14.02
CA ASN A 152 -10.53 -4.67 -13.34
C ASN A 152 -10.43 -4.86 -11.83
N TRP A 153 -9.82 -3.90 -11.17
CA TRP A 153 -9.64 -3.78 -9.72
C TRP A 153 -10.74 -2.86 -9.18
N ASP A 154 -11.96 -3.38 -9.01
CA ASP A 154 -13.15 -2.59 -8.67
C ASP A 154 -14.08 -3.31 -7.69
N GLU A 155 -13.70 -4.49 -7.20
CA GLU A 155 -14.53 -5.26 -6.28
C GLU A 155 -14.49 -4.66 -4.88
N VAL A 156 -15.67 -4.49 -4.29
CA VAL A 156 -15.83 -4.07 -2.90
C VAL A 156 -15.94 -5.29 -2.00
N GLN A 157 -15.14 -5.34 -0.94
CA GLN A 157 -15.20 -6.43 0.03
C GLN A 157 -16.60 -6.53 0.65
N LYS A 158 -17.17 -7.75 0.65
CA LYS A 158 -18.46 -8.07 1.26
C LYS A 158 -18.28 -9.26 2.22
N GLY A 159 -18.38 -8.98 3.51
CA GLY A 159 -18.15 -9.98 4.56
C GLY A 159 -16.65 -10.31 4.73
N ASP A 160 -16.35 -11.55 5.15
CA ASP A 160 -15.01 -11.97 5.55
C ASP A 160 -14.14 -12.49 4.39
N LYS A 161 -14.72 -12.67 3.19
CA LYS A 161 -13.98 -13.17 2.03
C LYS A 161 -13.33 -12.00 1.28
N GLU A 162 -12.02 -12.06 1.14
CA GLU A 162 -11.28 -11.12 0.30
C GLU A 162 -11.71 -11.28 -1.17
N PRO A 163 -12.01 -10.16 -1.89
CA PRO A 163 -12.28 -10.17 -3.32
C PRO A 163 -11.09 -10.67 -4.13
N GLU A 164 -11.33 -11.17 -5.33
CA GLU A 164 -10.26 -11.58 -6.25
C GLU A 164 -9.52 -10.35 -6.82
N HIS A 165 -10.27 -9.28 -7.13
CA HIS A 165 -9.72 -8.03 -7.68
C HIS A 165 -10.23 -6.82 -6.88
N PRO A 166 -9.76 -6.63 -5.63
CA PRO A 166 -10.26 -5.59 -4.75
C PRO A 166 -9.95 -4.19 -5.28
N ALA A 167 -10.89 -3.27 -5.09
CA ALA A 167 -10.70 -1.86 -5.37
C ALA A 167 -9.59 -1.27 -4.49
N PRO A 168 -8.56 -0.61 -5.06
CA PRO A 168 -7.51 0.03 -4.28
C PRO A 168 -8.08 1.08 -3.32
N THR A 169 -7.88 0.89 -2.02
CA THR A 169 -8.42 1.77 -0.97
C THR A 169 -7.28 2.41 -0.18
N LEU A 170 -7.26 3.74 -0.14
CA LEU A 170 -6.32 4.56 0.59
C LEU A 170 -6.91 4.95 1.93
N ILE A 171 -6.22 4.65 3.01
CA ILE A 171 -6.54 5.16 4.35
C ILE A 171 -5.99 6.58 4.46
N LEU A 172 -6.81 7.51 4.91
CA LEU A 172 -6.46 8.91 5.10
C LEU A 172 -6.06 9.16 6.56
N ALA A 173 -4.99 9.90 6.75
CA ALA A 173 -4.64 10.37 8.08
C ALA A 173 -5.72 11.33 8.60
N ALA A 174 -5.96 11.32 9.90
CA ALA A 174 -6.87 12.28 10.52
C ALA A 174 -6.38 13.71 10.24
N SER A 175 -7.33 14.64 10.01
CA SER A 175 -7.01 16.05 9.85
C SER A 175 -6.35 16.59 11.11
N THR A 176 -5.10 17.03 11.00
CA THR A 176 -4.38 17.71 12.07
C THR A 176 -4.65 19.20 11.98
N GLY A 177 -5.82 19.69 12.12
CA GLY A 177 -6.27 21.08 12.22
C GLY A 177 -5.43 22.29 11.75
N ASP A 178 -4.21 22.06 11.32
CA ASP A 178 -3.24 23.05 10.84
C ASP A 178 -3.09 22.97 9.32
N GLY A 179 -4.06 23.52 8.63
CA GLY A 179 -4.10 23.59 7.17
C GLY A 179 -3.13 24.60 6.53
N HIS A 180 -1.92 24.73 7.00
CA HIS A 180 -0.83 25.40 6.28
C HIS A 180 0.50 24.74 6.62
N GLY A 181 1.01 23.95 5.68
CA GLY A 181 2.38 23.49 5.68
C GLY A 181 3.35 24.66 5.57
N THR A 182 3.70 25.26 6.69
CA THR A 182 4.93 26.04 6.78
C THR A 182 6.09 25.05 6.82
N SER A 183 6.81 24.98 5.71
CA SER A 183 8.16 24.42 5.69
C SER A 183 8.96 25.09 6.80
N LYS A 184 9.24 24.37 7.89
CA LYS A 184 10.26 24.83 8.85
C LYS A 184 11.60 24.72 8.14
N ASP A 185 12.19 25.88 7.87
CA ASP A 185 13.60 26.02 7.55
C ASP A 185 14.45 25.33 8.63
N PRO A 186 15.47 24.57 8.27
CA PRO A 186 16.37 23.93 9.22
C PRO A 186 17.55 24.83 9.57
N ASP A 187 17.28 26.05 10.08
CA ASP A 187 18.36 26.92 10.64
C ASP A 187 17.83 27.74 11.82
N ALA A 188 17.91 27.17 13.01
CA ALA A 188 18.04 27.92 14.26
C ALA A 188 18.58 26.99 15.37
N GLU A 189 19.89 27.11 15.56
CA GLU A 189 20.71 27.01 16.77
C GLU A 189 20.24 26.19 17.99
N ALA A 190 21.19 25.38 18.40
CA ALA A 190 21.26 24.63 19.65
C ALA A 190 21.13 25.54 20.88
N SER A 191 20.31 25.12 21.84
CA SER A 191 20.58 25.34 23.28
C SER A 191 19.73 24.45 24.19
N SER A 192 20.47 23.66 24.93
CA SER A 192 20.29 23.25 26.34
C SER A 192 19.13 22.32 26.77
N THR A 193 19.58 21.14 27.16
CA THR A 193 19.30 20.42 28.45
C THR A 193 17.83 20.15 28.82
N GLY A 194 17.48 18.86 28.81
CA GLY A 194 16.33 18.30 29.47
C GLY A 194 16.34 16.78 29.32
N ASP A 195 16.98 16.12 30.29
CA ASP A 195 16.99 14.69 30.55
C ASP A 195 15.56 14.25 30.93
N ASP A 196 14.91 13.39 30.13
CA ASP A 196 13.88 12.47 30.62
C ASP A 196 13.82 11.25 29.68
N GLY A 197 14.40 10.16 30.19
CA GLY A 197 14.56 8.89 29.50
C GLY A 197 13.24 8.19 29.22
N ASP A 198 12.95 7.96 27.97
CA ASP A 198 11.90 7.05 27.53
C ASP A 198 12.39 5.59 27.64
N THR A 199 12.05 4.96 28.78
CA THR A 199 12.45 3.58 29.12
C THR A 199 11.57 2.50 28.47
N THR A 200 10.59 2.87 27.63
CA THR A 200 9.62 1.91 27.07
C THR A 200 10.14 1.15 25.84
N ALA A 201 11.08 1.70 25.08
CA ALA A 201 11.60 1.05 23.89
C ALA A 201 12.64 -0.07 24.18
N THR A 202 13.28 -0.02 25.37
CA THR A 202 14.34 -0.98 25.75
C THR A 202 13.80 -2.34 26.22
N TRP A 203 12.54 -2.44 26.62
CA TRP A 203 11.95 -3.69 27.14
C TRP A 203 11.50 -4.66 26.04
N LEU A 204 11.17 -4.19 24.83
CA LEU A 204 10.73 -5.04 23.73
C LEU A 204 11.91 -5.73 23.00
N GLY A 205 13.11 -5.14 23.05
CA GLY A 205 14.31 -5.74 22.44
C GLY A 205 14.95 -6.85 23.28
N GLY A 206 14.79 -6.82 24.60
CA GLY A 206 15.43 -7.78 25.51
C GLY A 206 14.78 -9.17 25.52
N SER A 207 13.49 -9.27 25.28
CA SER A 207 12.76 -10.54 25.33
C SER A 207 13.02 -11.46 24.14
N ALA A 208 13.28 -10.92 22.97
CA ALA A 208 13.58 -11.70 21.76
C ALA A 208 14.97 -12.37 21.85
N LEU A 209 15.95 -11.71 22.47
CA LEU A 209 17.30 -12.25 22.60
C LEU A 209 17.36 -13.42 23.61
N ALA A 210 16.57 -13.38 24.68
CA ALA A 210 16.52 -14.42 25.68
C ALA A 210 15.94 -15.74 25.15
N VAL A 211 14.94 -15.68 24.26
CA VAL A 211 14.34 -16.87 23.65
C VAL A 211 15.31 -17.52 22.64
N ALA A 212 16.05 -16.73 21.88
CA ALA A 212 17.03 -17.24 20.92
C ALA A 212 18.21 -17.95 21.60
N LEU A 213 18.72 -17.40 22.71
CA LEU A 213 19.79 -18.01 23.50
C LEU A 213 19.34 -19.30 24.21
N GLY A 214 18.09 -19.35 24.70
CA GLY A 214 17.51 -20.56 25.27
C GLY A 214 17.42 -21.71 24.29
N ALA A 215 17.00 -21.47 23.07
CA ALA A 215 16.91 -22.46 22.00
C ALA A 215 18.30 -23.01 21.60
N LEU A 216 19.31 -22.14 21.54
CA LEU A 216 20.69 -22.55 21.21
C LEU A 216 21.29 -23.46 22.27
N VAL A 217 21.07 -23.15 23.57
CA VAL A 217 21.57 -23.99 24.69
C VAL A 217 20.92 -25.38 24.70
N VAL A 218 19.62 -25.46 24.42
CA VAL A 218 18.91 -26.74 24.30
C VAL A 218 19.43 -27.58 23.14
N ALA A 219 19.66 -26.95 21.95
CA ALA A 219 20.20 -27.62 20.79
C ALA A 219 21.62 -28.16 21.02
N LEU A 220 22.50 -27.38 21.68
CA LEU A 220 23.87 -27.79 22.00
C LEU A 220 23.91 -28.92 23.04
N ARG A 221 23.02 -28.94 24.05
CA ARG A 221 22.90 -30.03 25.00
C ARG A 221 22.39 -31.33 24.39
N GLN A 222 21.47 -31.25 23.41
CA GLN A 222 20.98 -32.43 22.71
C GLN A 222 22.06 -33.04 21.80
N ASN A 223 22.92 -32.23 21.18
CA ASN A 223 24.00 -32.70 20.34
C ASN A 223 25.09 -33.38 21.13
N ARG A 224 25.43 -32.90 22.36
CA ARG A 224 26.42 -33.53 23.24
C ARG A 224 25.96 -34.87 23.88
N ARG A 225 24.66 -35.19 23.83
CA ARG A 225 24.12 -36.48 24.29
C ARG A 225 24.04 -37.54 23.18
N ARG A 226 24.42 -37.18 21.96
CA ARG A 226 24.42 -38.07 20.79
C ARG A 226 25.84 -38.42 20.27
N ALA A 227 26.85 -37.81 20.84
CA ALA A 227 28.27 -38.18 20.69
C ALA A 227 28.71 -38.98 21.98
#